data_5c231296b897c02df92ffbe2fb5294fe
#
_entry.id   5c231296b897c02df92ffbe2fb5294fe
#
_cell.length_a   1.000
_cell.length_b   1.000
_cell.length_c   1.000
_cell.angle_alpha   90.00
_cell.angle_beta   90.00
_cell.angle_gamma   90.00
#
_symmetry.space_group_name_H-M   'P 1'
#
loop_
_entity.id
_entity.type
_entity.pdbx_description
1 polymer ?
#
loop_
_entity_poly.entity_id
_entity_poly.type
_entity_poly.pdbx_seq_one_letter_code
_entity_poly.pdbx_strand_id
1 'polypeptide(L)'
;MPRMLDVSEDVRAEIGDAEADRLLVGDNAPGSYDCTSCRTPGDSEQERTSTVLFVGDETAVLAFAHATCIPSQVVQVAEEQLQGAVRSITGSEQDAQDRLNPEQAVLGITSGLVLIDDELHPALVVEPTGAIARPGTDGSGGDEFLQLLLEQGFHPVQRMDQVPEVLHGWSILLAMGQLHAVLQPGTGGGAPVAWWQAHAPLQVTEGWRTAANKSQTVLVYAAPAGAIGQQPREDLLRDALEKASAGGILVAAAMPLAGT
;
A
#
# COMPACT_ATOMS: atom_id res chain seq x y z
N MET A 1 31.74 4.98 5.44
CA MET A 1 31.68 4.98 6.91
C MET A 1 31.20 3.62 7.37
N PRO A 2 31.60 3.08 8.53
CA PRO A 2 31.06 1.80 8.98
C PRO A 2 29.54 1.97 9.20
N ARG A 3 28.76 1.03 8.68
CA ARG A 3 27.30 1.01 8.84
C ARG A 3 26.95 0.53 10.25
N MET A 4 25.87 1.05 10.80
CA MET A 4 25.40 0.71 12.15
C MET A 4 24.44 -0.48 12.09
N LEU A 5 24.95 -1.62 11.55
CA LEU A 5 24.19 -2.85 11.43
C LEU A 5 24.34 -3.72 12.68
N ASP A 6 23.24 -4.31 13.11
CA ASP A 6 23.16 -5.31 14.17
C ASP A 6 22.84 -6.69 13.55
N VAL A 7 23.75 -7.65 13.71
CA VAL A 7 23.62 -9.02 13.22
C VAL A 7 23.71 -9.95 14.41
N SER A 8 22.57 -10.55 14.79
CA SER A 8 22.53 -11.50 15.92
C SER A 8 23.32 -12.79 15.63
N GLU A 9 23.66 -13.53 16.69
CA GLU A 9 24.32 -14.82 16.55
C GLU A 9 23.48 -15.83 15.77
N ASP A 10 22.16 -15.81 15.93
CA ASP A 10 21.23 -16.68 15.19
C ASP A 10 21.23 -16.35 13.69
N VAL A 11 21.18 -15.06 13.32
CA VAL A 11 21.27 -14.63 11.92
C VAL A 11 22.64 -15.00 11.35
N ARG A 12 23.72 -14.78 12.10
CA ARG A 12 25.09 -15.15 11.69
C ARG A 12 25.23 -16.64 11.44
N ALA A 13 24.63 -17.49 12.29
CA ALA A 13 24.66 -18.94 12.13
C ALA A 13 23.99 -19.41 10.84
N GLU A 14 22.91 -18.75 10.44
CA GLU A 14 22.15 -19.09 9.23
C GLU A 14 22.81 -18.59 7.94
N ILE A 15 23.30 -17.34 7.90
CA ILE A 15 23.93 -16.77 6.69
C ILE A 15 25.41 -17.10 6.55
N GLY A 16 26.07 -17.56 7.65
CA GLY A 16 27.49 -17.86 7.73
C GLY A 16 28.35 -16.64 8.08
N ASP A 17 29.50 -16.92 8.74
CA ASP A 17 30.41 -15.87 9.24
C ASP A 17 30.92 -14.93 8.14
N ALA A 18 31.25 -15.48 6.97
CA ALA A 18 31.80 -14.70 5.86
C ALA A 18 30.78 -13.67 5.31
N GLU A 19 29.51 -14.03 5.24
CA GLU A 19 28.46 -13.11 4.78
C GLU A 19 28.08 -12.08 5.85
N ALA A 20 28.00 -12.52 7.12
CA ALA A 20 27.79 -11.60 8.24
C ALA A 20 28.90 -10.54 8.33
N ASP A 21 30.15 -10.91 8.12
CA ASP A 21 31.27 -9.98 8.13
C ASP A 21 31.23 -9.00 6.94
N ARG A 22 30.80 -9.43 5.76
CA ARG A 22 30.56 -8.54 4.60
C ARG A 22 29.47 -7.52 4.87
N LEU A 23 28.35 -7.94 5.48
CA LEU A 23 27.28 -7.02 5.87
C LEU A 23 27.78 -5.96 6.85
N LEU A 24 28.57 -6.36 7.86
CA LEU A 24 29.11 -5.44 8.88
C LEU A 24 30.13 -4.44 8.30
N VAL A 25 30.91 -4.81 7.28
CA VAL A 25 31.82 -3.87 6.59
C VAL A 25 31.11 -3.03 5.53
N GLY A 26 29.82 -3.30 5.27
CA GLY A 26 28.98 -2.54 4.35
C GLY A 26 28.94 -3.07 2.93
N ASP A 27 29.60 -4.21 2.66
CA ASP A 27 29.41 -4.94 1.42
C ASP A 27 28.06 -5.65 1.46
N ASN A 28 27.24 -5.52 0.42
CA ASN A 28 25.90 -6.08 0.32
C ASN A 28 24.86 -5.54 1.33
N ALA A 29 25.17 -4.52 2.12
CA ALA A 29 24.19 -3.87 2.98
C ALA A 29 23.66 -2.58 2.32
N PRO A 30 22.32 -2.37 2.27
CA PRO A 30 21.76 -1.16 1.70
C PRO A 30 22.12 0.06 2.56
N GLY A 31 22.42 1.21 1.94
CA GLY A 31 22.54 2.49 2.63
C GLY A 31 21.19 2.92 3.16
N SER A 32 20.18 2.96 2.27
CA SER A 32 18.78 3.22 2.60
C SER A 32 17.95 1.95 2.45
N TYR A 33 16.93 1.79 3.27
CA TYR A 33 16.00 0.66 3.25
C TYR A 33 14.62 1.08 3.75
N ASP A 34 13.59 0.31 3.41
CA ASP A 34 12.28 0.43 4.05
C ASP A 34 12.19 -0.56 5.21
N CYS A 35 11.92 -0.03 6.41
CA CYS A 35 11.83 -0.87 7.61
C CYS A 35 10.77 -1.97 7.44
N THR A 36 11.16 -3.23 7.58
CA THR A 36 10.24 -4.38 7.41
C THR A 36 9.10 -4.41 8.42
N SER A 37 9.18 -3.63 9.51
CA SER A 37 8.14 -3.52 10.54
C SER A 37 7.21 -2.32 10.30
N CYS A 38 7.75 -1.10 10.34
CA CYS A 38 6.94 0.12 10.29
C CYS A 38 6.77 0.71 8.88
N ARG A 39 7.47 0.14 7.87
CA ARG A 39 7.43 0.57 6.47
C ARG A 39 7.88 2.01 6.23
N THR A 40 8.55 2.62 7.20
CA THR A 40 9.18 3.94 6.99
C THR A 40 10.61 3.77 6.52
N PRO A 41 11.12 4.73 5.71
CA PRO A 41 12.50 4.71 5.27
C PRO A 41 13.48 4.74 6.44
N GLY A 42 14.56 3.97 6.35
CA GLY A 42 15.69 3.98 7.26
C GLY A 42 17.01 4.13 6.51
N ASP A 43 18.05 4.53 7.23
CA ASP A 43 19.40 4.71 6.70
C ASP A 43 20.42 4.08 7.65
N SER A 44 21.04 2.98 7.20
CA SER A 44 22.02 2.23 7.99
C SER A 44 23.32 2.98 8.27
N GLU A 45 23.56 4.12 7.64
CA GLU A 45 24.71 4.99 7.91
C GLU A 45 24.42 6.02 9.02
N GLN A 46 23.14 6.31 9.28
CA GLN A 46 22.69 7.33 10.22
C GLN A 46 22.05 6.76 11.47
N GLU A 47 21.48 5.53 11.41
CA GLU A 47 20.77 4.93 12.52
C GLU A 47 21.07 3.44 12.68
N ARG A 48 20.83 2.93 13.91
CA ARG A 48 21.01 1.50 14.20
C ARG A 48 19.96 0.68 13.47
N THR A 49 20.44 -0.25 12.65
CA THR A 49 19.64 -1.09 11.77
C THR A 49 19.81 -2.55 12.16
N SER A 50 18.72 -3.24 12.42
CA SER A 50 18.70 -4.68 12.67
C SER A 50 18.56 -5.47 11.38
N THR A 51 19.26 -6.58 11.28
CA THR A 51 19.04 -7.58 10.24
C THR A 51 17.99 -8.59 10.68
N VAL A 52 16.99 -8.84 9.85
CA VAL A 52 15.93 -9.82 10.10
C VAL A 52 15.97 -10.85 8.97
N LEU A 53 16.28 -12.10 9.31
CA LEU A 53 16.30 -13.19 8.36
C LEU A 53 14.99 -13.97 8.39
N PHE A 54 14.23 -13.90 7.31
CA PHE A 54 13.04 -14.73 7.12
C PHE A 54 13.45 -16.05 6.46
N VAL A 55 13.13 -17.17 7.07
CA VAL A 55 13.51 -18.51 6.60
C VAL A 55 12.26 -19.33 6.34
N GLY A 56 12.12 -19.82 5.11
CA GLY A 56 11.15 -20.83 4.70
C GLY A 56 11.78 -22.21 4.55
N ASP A 57 11.05 -23.13 3.91
CA ASP A 57 11.53 -24.51 3.73
C ASP A 57 12.67 -24.60 2.68
N GLU A 58 12.65 -23.78 1.65
CA GLU A 58 13.63 -23.77 0.54
C GLU A 58 14.29 -22.41 0.32
N THR A 59 13.74 -21.34 0.89
CA THR A 59 14.15 -19.96 0.63
C THR A 59 14.48 -19.22 1.93
N ALA A 60 15.49 -18.37 1.91
CA ALA A 60 15.77 -17.42 2.98
C ALA A 60 15.90 -15.99 2.43
N VAL A 61 15.34 -15.01 3.12
CA VAL A 61 15.34 -13.60 2.73
C VAL A 61 15.86 -12.75 3.86
N LEU A 62 16.93 -11.99 3.59
CA LEU A 62 17.47 -11.00 4.53
C LEU A 62 16.75 -9.67 4.32
N ALA A 63 16.21 -9.11 5.40
CA ALA A 63 15.54 -7.82 5.43
C ALA A 63 16.12 -6.93 6.53
N PHE A 64 15.79 -5.62 6.49
CA PHE A 64 16.31 -4.62 7.40
C PHE A 64 15.19 -3.92 8.16
N ALA A 65 15.43 -3.58 9.42
CA ALA A 65 14.50 -2.87 10.27
C ALA A 65 15.23 -1.87 11.16
N HIS A 66 14.53 -0.82 11.61
CA HIS A 66 15.06 0.00 12.70
C HIS A 66 15.27 -0.87 13.93
N ALA A 67 16.40 -0.72 14.60
CA ALA A 67 16.69 -1.52 15.82
C ALA A 67 15.67 -1.29 16.94
N THR A 68 14.96 -0.17 16.90
CA THR A 68 13.85 0.16 17.80
C THR A 68 12.53 -0.52 17.45
N CYS A 69 12.37 -1.01 16.21
CA CYS A 69 11.15 -1.67 15.75
C CYS A 69 11.23 -3.19 15.96
N ILE A 70 12.31 -3.82 15.49
CA ILE A 70 12.54 -5.27 15.60
C ILE A 70 14.03 -5.47 15.89
N PRO A 71 14.41 -6.29 16.90
CA PRO A 71 15.80 -6.70 17.08
C PRO A 71 16.25 -7.63 15.96
N SER A 72 17.57 -7.76 15.78
CA SER A 72 18.13 -8.73 14.84
C SER A 72 17.76 -10.16 15.26
N GLN A 73 17.14 -10.92 14.34
CA GLN A 73 16.61 -12.25 14.60
C GLN A 73 16.35 -13.06 13.34
N VAL A 74 16.18 -14.38 13.51
CA VAL A 74 15.66 -15.30 12.50
C VAL A 74 14.17 -15.51 12.73
N VAL A 75 13.37 -15.41 11.67
CA VAL A 75 11.91 -15.59 11.70
C VAL A 75 11.55 -16.73 10.75
N GLN A 76 10.97 -17.80 11.29
CA GLN A 76 10.44 -18.90 10.47
C GLN A 76 9.10 -18.45 9.87
N VAL A 77 8.95 -18.60 8.54
CA VAL A 77 7.74 -18.24 7.81
C VAL A 77 7.38 -19.33 6.80
N ALA A 78 6.12 -19.43 6.44
CA ALA A 78 5.70 -20.36 5.40
C ALA A 78 6.34 -19.98 4.05
N GLU A 79 6.80 -20.96 3.29
CA GLU A 79 7.49 -20.78 2.00
C GLU A 79 6.66 -19.94 1.02
N GLU A 80 5.34 -20.12 1.00
CA GLU A 80 4.40 -19.35 0.17
C GLU A 80 4.44 -17.84 0.49
N GLN A 81 4.63 -17.49 1.77
CA GLN A 81 4.75 -16.10 2.22
C GLN A 81 6.11 -15.51 1.81
N LEU A 82 7.18 -16.32 1.86
CA LEU A 82 8.51 -15.93 1.41
C LEU A 82 8.57 -15.73 -0.10
N GLN A 83 8.00 -16.61 -0.88
CA GLN A 83 7.95 -16.47 -2.33
C GLN A 83 7.18 -15.21 -2.76
N GLY A 84 6.14 -14.82 -2.02
CA GLY A 84 5.47 -13.52 -2.20
C GLY A 84 6.37 -12.33 -1.87
N ALA A 85 7.16 -12.43 -0.78
CA ALA A 85 8.10 -11.39 -0.37
C ALA A 85 9.34 -11.32 -1.27
N VAL A 86 9.88 -12.45 -1.73
CA VAL A 86 11.00 -12.51 -2.68
C VAL A 86 10.64 -11.84 -3.99
N ARG A 87 9.44 -12.06 -4.51
CA ARG A 87 8.95 -11.35 -5.71
C ARG A 87 8.88 -9.84 -5.50
N SER A 88 8.63 -9.36 -4.28
CA SER A 88 8.63 -7.93 -3.97
C SER A 88 10.04 -7.36 -3.69
N ILE A 89 11.04 -8.17 -3.34
CA ILE A 89 12.39 -7.74 -3.00
C ILE A 89 13.38 -7.94 -4.17
N THR A 90 13.31 -9.06 -4.88
CA THR A 90 14.13 -9.32 -6.09
C THR A 90 13.58 -8.59 -7.32
N GLY A 91 12.35 -8.10 -7.26
CA GLY A 91 11.74 -7.22 -8.23
C GLY A 91 12.43 -5.85 -8.38
N SER A 92 13.43 -5.49 -7.57
CA SER A 92 13.99 -4.14 -7.62
C SER A 92 14.84 -3.80 -8.87
N GLU A 93 15.30 -4.78 -9.66
CA GLU A 93 15.93 -4.49 -10.97
C GLU A 93 15.08 -4.97 -12.16
N GLN A 94 14.30 -6.02 -12.00
CA GLN A 94 13.31 -6.46 -12.97
C GLN A 94 12.00 -5.66 -12.86
N ASP A 95 11.57 -5.25 -11.64
CA ASP A 95 10.46 -4.32 -11.42
C ASP A 95 10.77 -2.88 -11.83
N ALA A 96 12.04 -2.47 -11.90
CA ALA A 96 12.41 -1.23 -12.59
C ALA A 96 12.23 -1.37 -14.11
N GLN A 97 12.31 -2.58 -14.65
CA GLN A 97 12.05 -2.89 -16.05
C GLN A 97 10.57 -3.23 -16.31
N ASP A 98 9.87 -3.84 -15.33
CA ASP A 98 8.41 -4.05 -15.34
C ASP A 98 7.64 -2.80 -14.89
N ARG A 99 8.26 -1.88 -14.15
CA ARG A 99 7.77 -0.48 -13.97
C ARG A 99 7.81 0.33 -15.26
N LEU A 100 8.48 -0.18 -16.28
CA LEU A 100 8.43 0.28 -17.66
C LEU A 100 7.40 -0.51 -18.50
N ASN A 101 6.62 -1.42 -17.88
CA ASN A 101 5.45 -1.97 -18.52
C ASN A 101 4.33 -0.92 -18.36
N PRO A 102 4.00 -0.15 -19.42
CA PRO A 102 3.09 1.00 -19.29
C PRO A 102 1.64 0.61 -18.98
N GLU A 103 1.39 -0.65 -18.64
CA GLU A 103 0.06 -1.20 -18.47
C GLU A 103 -0.35 -1.46 -16.99
N GLN A 104 0.55 -1.32 -16.01
CA GLN A 104 0.21 -1.55 -14.60
C GLN A 104 0.62 -0.39 -13.71
N ALA A 105 -0.36 0.39 -13.27
CA ALA A 105 -0.18 1.40 -12.24
C ALA A 105 -0.18 0.77 -10.83
N VAL A 106 0.76 1.15 -9.99
CA VAL A 106 0.77 0.75 -8.58
C VAL A 106 -0.02 1.77 -7.77
N LEU A 107 -1.12 1.30 -7.16
CA LEU A 107 -1.99 2.12 -6.32
C LEU A 107 -1.77 1.80 -4.84
N GLY A 108 -1.48 2.82 -4.04
CA GLY A 108 -1.52 2.75 -2.59
C GLY A 108 -2.95 2.92 -2.10
N ILE A 109 -3.37 2.08 -1.17
CA ILE A 109 -4.67 2.22 -0.50
C ILE A 109 -4.48 2.36 1.00
N THR A 110 -5.10 3.39 1.56
CA THR A 110 -5.18 3.63 3.02
C THR A 110 -6.63 3.54 3.46
N SER A 111 -6.90 2.89 4.59
CA SER A 111 -8.24 2.84 5.18
C SER A 111 -8.34 3.86 6.33
N GLY A 112 -9.50 4.48 6.46
CA GLY A 112 -9.79 5.43 7.54
C GLY A 112 -11.29 5.63 7.73
N LEU A 113 -11.66 6.44 8.73
CA LEU A 113 -13.04 6.85 8.96
C LEU A 113 -13.18 8.34 8.62
N VAL A 114 -14.26 8.70 7.97
CA VAL A 114 -14.61 10.09 7.65
C VAL A 114 -15.95 10.44 8.29
N LEU A 115 -15.97 11.55 9.03
CA LEU A 115 -17.18 12.05 9.67
C LEU A 115 -17.97 12.91 8.67
N ILE A 116 -19.22 12.53 8.36
CA ILE A 116 -20.16 13.29 7.52
C ILE A 116 -21.50 13.32 8.26
N ASP A 117 -22.06 14.51 8.46
CA ASP A 117 -23.35 14.70 9.15
C ASP A 117 -23.45 13.96 10.51
N ASP A 118 -22.39 14.05 11.33
CA ASP A 118 -22.27 13.39 12.62
C ASP A 118 -22.26 11.83 12.55
N GLU A 119 -22.11 11.24 11.36
CA GLU A 119 -21.98 9.82 11.16
C GLU A 119 -20.58 9.45 10.64
N LEU A 120 -19.97 8.40 11.23
CA LEU A 120 -18.70 7.86 10.78
C LEU A 120 -18.90 6.91 9.61
N HIS A 121 -18.30 7.25 8.49
CA HIS A 121 -18.30 6.43 7.28
C HIS A 121 -16.95 5.75 7.06
N PRO A 122 -16.94 4.45 6.69
CA PRO A 122 -15.72 3.76 6.32
C PRO A 122 -15.24 4.33 4.99
N ALA A 123 -13.97 4.68 4.93
CA ALA A 123 -13.35 5.25 3.75
C ALA A 123 -12.09 4.50 3.33
N LEU A 124 -11.82 4.51 2.04
CA LEU A 124 -10.55 4.15 1.43
C LEU A 124 -10.01 5.38 0.69
N VAL A 125 -8.74 5.64 0.84
CA VAL A 125 -8.02 6.66 0.06
C VAL A 125 -7.08 5.96 -0.88
N VAL A 126 -7.18 6.28 -2.16
CA VAL A 126 -6.41 5.69 -3.25
C VAL A 126 -5.50 6.76 -3.84
N GLU A 127 -4.21 6.49 -3.82
CA GLU A 127 -3.20 7.33 -4.46
C GLU A 127 -2.26 6.45 -5.29
N PRO A 128 -1.91 6.84 -6.52
CA PRO A 128 -0.87 6.15 -7.26
C PRO A 128 0.51 6.44 -6.64
N THR A 129 1.46 5.55 -6.82
CA THR A 129 2.85 5.76 -6.38
C THR A 129 3.63 6.70 -7.30
N GLY A 130 3.07 7.04 -8.46
CA GLY A 130 3.62 7.97 -9.43
C GLY A 130 2.56 8.40 -10.43
N ALA A 131 2.91 9.28 -11.37
CA ALA A 131 2.00 9.73 -12.42
C ALA A 131 1.52 8.56 -13.29
N ILE A 132 0.23 8.53 -13.58
CA ILE A 132 -0.38 7.52 -14.45
C ILE A 132 -0.61 8.12 -15.83
N ALA A 133 -0.02 7.49 -16.84
CA ALA A 133 -0.28 7.82 -18.23
C ALA A 133 -1.41 6.95 -18.81
N ARG A 134 -2.12 7.47 -19.80
CA ARG A 134 -3.13 6.70 -20.53
C ARG A 134 -2.46 5.62 -21.38
N PRO A 135 -2.97 4.39 -21.38
CA PRO A 135 -2.47 3.33 -22.25
C PRO A 135 -2.44 3.76 -23.73
N GLY A 136 -1.32 3.48 -24.42
CA GLY A 136 -1.15 3.81 -25.84
C GLY A 136 -0.72 5.26 -26.12
N THR A 137 -0.46 6.08 -25.11
CA THR A 137 0.18 7.40 -25.24
C THR A 137 1.69 7.29 -24.98
N ASP A 138 2.47 8.21 -25.53
CA ASP A 138 3.93 8.29 -25.34
C ASP A 138 4.36 8.82 -23.96
N GLY A 139 3.40 8.92 -23.01
CA GLY A 139 3.65 9.43 -21.66
C GLY A 139 3.85 10.95 -21.57
N SER A 140 3.70 11.67 -22.68
CA SER A 140 3.85 13.14 -22.72
C SER A 140 2.67 13.91 -22.12
N GLY A 141 1.57 13.21 -21.77
CA GLY A 141 0.30 13.81 -21.34
C GLY A 141 0.21 14.21 -19.86
N GLY A 142 1.25 13.97 -19.04
CA GLY A 142 1.18 14.22 -17.59
C GLY A 142 0.41 13.14 -16.83
N ASP A 143 -0.02 13.44 -15.59
CA ASP A 143 -0.80 12.52 -14.76
C ASP A 143 -2.28 12.53 -15.16
N GLU A 144 -2.77 11.42 -15.69
CA GLU A 144 -4.14 11.22 -16.12
C GLU A 144 -5.01 10.46 -15.10
N PHE A 145 -4.50 10.18 -13.91
CA PHE A 145 -5.18 9.33 -12.93
C PHE A 145 -6.60 9.78 -12.63
N LEU A 146 -6.78 11.03 -12.26
CA LEU A 146 -8.12 11.53 -11.93
C LEU A 146 -9.04 11.57 -13.15
N GLN A 147 -8.50 11.89 -14.34
CA GLN A 147 -9.29 11.91 -15.56
C GLN A 147 -9.82 10.52 -15.92
N LEU A 148 -8.99 9.47 -15.76
CA LEU A 148 -9.39 8.09 -15.96
C LEU A 148 -10.49 7.67 -14.98
N LEU A 149 -10.42 8.09 -13.72
CA LEU A 149 -11.44 7.80 -12.73
C LEU A 149 -12.77 8.54 -13.02
N LEU A 150 -12.71 9.80 -13.47
CA LEU A 150 -13.89 10.53 -13.90
C LEU A 150 -14.62 9.83 -15.07
N GLU A 151 -13.86 9.28 -16.03
CA GLU A 151 -14.42 8.48 -17.13
C GLU A 151 -15.06 7.17 -16.64
N GLN A 152 -14.61 6.64 -15.50
CA GLN A 152 -15.18 5.45 -14.86
C GLN A 152 -16.39 5.76 -13.96
N GLY A 153 -16.76 7.04 -13.81
CA GLY A 153 -17.93 7.45 -13.06
C GLY A 153 -17.66 7.95 -11.63
N PHE A 154 -16.40 8.15 -11.25
CA PHE A 154 -16.11 8.94 -10.06
C PHE A 154 -16.49 10.40 -10.27
N HIS A 155 -16.80 11.11 -9.19
CA HIS A 155 -17.20 12.51 -9.25
C HIS A 155 -16.21 13.40 -8.48
N PRO A 156 -15.97 14.65 -8.96
CA PRO A 156 -15.17 15.62 -8.21
C PRO A 156 -15.80 15.94 -6.86
N VAL A 157 -15.00 15.90 -5.80
CA VAL A 157 -15.45 16.28 -4.46
C VAL A 157 -15.31 17.79 -4.31
N GLN A 158 -16.43 18.46 -4.16
CA GLN A 158 -16.46 19.91 -3.90
C GLN A 158 -16.57 20.23 -2.41
N ARG A 159 -17.17 19.32 -1.64
CA ARG A 159 -17.43 19.46 -0.20
C ARG A 159 -17.33 18.11 0.48
N MET A 160 -16.72 18.11 1.67
CA MET A 160 -16.51 16.89 2.46
C MET A 160 -17.66 16.58 3.43
N ASP A 161 -18.73 17.38 3.41
CA ASP A 161 -19.95 17.19 4.21
C ASP A 161 -21.06 16.45 3.43
N GLN A 162 -20.76 15.89 2.28
CA GLN A 162 -21.70 15.13 1.45
C GLN A 162 -21.17 13.74 1.18
N VAL A 163 -22.04 12.74 1.32
CA VAL A 163 -21.72 11.37 0.92
C VAL A 163 -21.64 11.32 -0.61
N PRO A 164 -20.55 10.79 -1.18
CA PRO A 164 -20.42 10.59 -2.63
C PRO A 164 -21.52 9.72 -3.21
N GLU A 165 -21.83 9.91 -4.49
CA GLU A 165 -22.79 9.07 -5.21
C GLU A 165 -22.31 7.61 -5.33
N VAL A 166 -23.28 6.68 -5.35
CA VAL A 166 -22.98 5.24 -5.47
C VAL A 166 -22.53 4.93 -6.89
N LEU A 167 -21.36 4.33 -7.00
CA LEU A 167 -20.81 3.87 -8.28
C LEU A 167 -21.32 2.46 -8.57
N HIS A 168 -22.31 2.39 -9.46
CA HIS A 168 -22.98 1.13 -9.79
C HIS A 168 -22.06 0.12 -10.49
N GLY A 169 -22.17 -1.14 -10.05
CA GLY A 169 -21.38 -2.24 -10.61
C GLY A 169 -19.99 -2.39 -9.99
N TRP A 170 -19.54 -1.40 -9.21
CA TRP A 170 -18.33 -1.50 -8.40
C TRP A 170 -18.65 -2.03 -7.00
N SER A 171 -17.66 -2.63 -6.35
CA SER A 171 -17.83 -3.12 -4.97
C SER A 171 -16.48 -3.27 -4.27
N ILE A 172 -16.53 -3.31 -2.94
CA ILE A 172 -15.37 -3.55 -2.08
C ILE A 172 -15.44 -4.97 -1.54
N LEU A 173 -14.45 -5.79 -1.86
CA LEU A 173 -14.35 -7.15 -1.35
C LEU A 173 -13.72 -7.16 0.05
N LEU A 174 -14.57 -7.36 1.04
CA LEU A 174 -14.17 -7.60 2.42
C LEU A 174 -14.43 -9.06 2.75
N ALA A 175 -13.43 -9.77 3.25
CA ALA A 175 -13.58 -11.14 3.71
C ALA A 175 -12.77 -11.37 4.99
N MET A 176 -13.33 -12.10 5.94
CA MET A 176 -12.71 -12.37 7.25
C MET A 176 -12.26 -11.09 7.98
N GLY A 177 -12.99 -9.98 7.77
CA GLY A 177 -12.66 -8.67 8.36
C GLY A 177 -11.45 -7.96 7.76
N GLN A 178 -10.99 -8.38 6.59
CA GLN A 178 -9.85 -7.80 5.87
C GLN A 178 -10.25 -7.34 4.48
N LEU A 179 -9.61 -6.27 3.99
CA LEU A 179 -9.82 -5.76 2.64
C LEU A 179 -8.95 -6.54 1.65
N HIS A 180 -9.59 -7.11 0.63
CA HIS A 180 -8.93 -7.92 -0.39
C HIS A 180 -8.82 -7.23 -1.74
N ALA A 181 -9.89 -6.57 -2.19
CA ALA A 181 -9.92 -5.95 -3.52
C ALA A 181 -10.96 -4.83 -3.63
N VAL A 182 -10.77 -3.99 -4.63
CA VAL A 182 -11.79 -3.13 -5.23
C VAL A 182 -12.16 -3.76 -6.57
N LEU A 183 -13.43 -4.08 -6.74
CA LEU A 183 -13.95 -4.75 -7.92
C LEU A 183 -14.66 -3.75 -8.84
N GLN A 184 -14.43 -3.87 -10.13
CA GLN A 184 -15.12 -3.12 -11.17
C GLN A 184 -15.99 -4.04 -12.02
N PRO A 185 -16.98 -3.50 -12.76
CA PRO A 185 -17.79 -4.30 -13.67
C PRO A 185 -16.93 -5.02 -14.72
N GLY A 186 -17.24 -6.29 -14.96
CA GLY A 186 -16.63 -7.03 -16.06
C GLY A 186 -17.11 -6.49 -17.43
N THR A 187 -16.26 -6.60 -18.44
CA THR A 187 -16.60 -6.21 -19.80
C THR A 187 -17.76 -7.05 -20.36
N GLY A 188 -18.70 -6.42 -21.07
CA GLY A 188 -19.82 -7.10 -21.72
C GLY A 188 -20.82 -7.76 -20.76
N GLY A 189 -20.92 -7.30 -19.49
CA GLY A 189 -21.81 -7.90 -18.49
C GLY A 189 -21.26 -9.18 -17.86
N GLY A 190 -19.97 -9.43 -17.99
CA GLY A 190 -19.25 -10.53 -17.33
C GLY A 190 -19.14 -10.38 -15.81
N ALA A 191 -18.54 -11.37 -15.15
CA ALA A 191 -18.26 -11.32 -13.73
C ALA A 191 -17.38 -10.09 -13.38
N PRO A 192 -17.55 -9.50 -12.18
CA PRO A 192 -16.68 -8.42 -11.71
C PRO A 192 -15.22 -8.81 -11.75
N VAL A 193 -14.35 -7.87 -12.08
CA VAL A 193 -12.89 -8.06 -12.11
C VAL A 193 -12.22 -7.13 -11.12
N ALA A 194 -11.07 -7.50 -10.61
CA ALA A 194 -10.32 -6.66 -9.70
C ALA A 194 -9.78 -5.43 -10.46
N TRP A 195 -10.22 -4.23 -10.05
CA TRP A 195 -9.58 -2.97 -10.41
C TRP A 195 -8.32 -2.76 -9.59
N TRP A 196 -8.38 -3.10 -8.31
CA TRP A 196 -7.25 -3.18 -7.41
C TRP A 196 -7.35 -4.44 -6.55
N GLN A 197 -6.23 -5.08 -6.29
CA GLN A 197 -6.14 -6.26 -5.43
C GLN A 197 -4.95 -6.11 -4.48
N ALA A 198 -5.19 -6.38 -3.20
CA ALA A 198 -4.12 -6.41 -2.20
C ALA A 198 -3.21 -7.63 -2.43
N HIS A 199 -1.89 -7.43 -2.41
CA HIS A 199 -0.92 -8.54 -2.41
C HIS A 199 -1.04 -9.39 -1.14
N ALA A 200 -1.29 -8.74 0.01
CA ALA A 200 -1.70 -9.38 1.25
C ALA A 200 -2.94 -8.65 1.77
N PRO A 201 -3.94 -9.37 2.35
CA PRO A 201 -5.16 -8.75 2.83
C PRO A 201 -4.87 -7.60 3.80
N LEU A 202 -5.49 -6.46 3.56
CA LEU A 202 -5.24 -5.23 4.30
C LEU A 202 -6.06 -5.23 5.59
N GLN A 203 -5.36 -5.07 6.72
CA GLN A 203 -6.01 -4.98 8.02
C GLN A 203 -6.76 -3.65 8.12
N VAL A 204 -8.04 -3.71 8.48
CA VAL A 204 -8.84 -2.53 8.78
C VAL A 204 -9.20 -2.50 10.26
N THR A 205 -9.36 -1.31 10.83
CA THR A 205 -9.68 -1.16 12.26
C THR A 205 -11.07 -1.72 12.61
N GLU A 206 -11.29 -2.03 13.88
CA GLU A 206 -12.61 -2.51 14.34
C GLU A 206 -13.70 -1.43 14.10
N GLY A 207 -13.38 -0.15 14.33
CA GLY A 207 -14.28 0.97 14.05
C GLY A 207 -14.66 1.03 12.57
N TRP A 208 -13.69 0.86 11.68
CA TRP A 208 -13.92 0.82 10.25
C TRP A 208 -14.86 -0.34 9.86
N ARG A 209 -14.60 -1.56 10.36
CA ARG A 209 -15.47 -2.73 10.10
C ARG A 209 -16.89 -2.51 10.61
N THR A 210 -17.04 -1.94 11.80
CA THR A 210 -18.34 -1.64 12.39
C THR A 210 -19.11 -0.65 11.54
N ALA A 211 -18.49 0.42 11.09
CA ALA A 211 -19.08 1.41 10.20
C ALA A 211 -19.45 0.80 8.84
N ALA A 212 -18.56 -0.01 8.25
CA ALA A 212 -18.78 -0.69 6.98
C ALA A 212 -19.94 -1.69 7.05
N ASN A 213 -20.03 -2.48 8.11
CA ASN A 213 -21.14 -3.41 8.32
C ASN A 213 -22.47 -2.68 8.54
N LYS A 214 -22.45 -1.51 9.19
CA LYS A 214 -23.64 -0.69 9.40
C LYS A 214 -24.15 -0.05 8.12
N SER A 215 -23.27 0.58 7.36
CA SER A 215 -23.62 1.33 6.14
C SER A 215 -23.76 0.42 4.91
N GLN A 216 -23.13 -0.77 4.91
CA GLN A 216 -22.99 -1.66 3.74
C GLN A 216 -22.34 -0.96 2.52
N THR A 217 -21.67 0.16 2.76
CA THR A 217 -21.08 1.02 1.73
C THR A 217 -19.78 1.58 2.25
N VAL A 218 -18.79 1.68 1.38
CA VAL A 218 -17.47 2.27 1.66
C VAL A 218 -17.28 3.47 0.74
N LEU A 219 -16.81 4.58 1.30
CA LEU A 219 -16.45 5.76 0.52
C LEU A 219 -15.05 5.58 -0.05
N VAL A 220 -14.89 5.76 -1.35
CA VAL A 220 -13.58 5.67 -2.02
C VAL A 220 -13.21 7.05 -2.52
N TYR A 221 -12.17 7.63 -1.93
CA TYR A 221 -11.57 8.89 -2.34
C TYR A 221 -10.30 8.60 -3.13
N ALA A 222 -10.04 9.35 -4.18
CA ALA A 222 -8.83 9.23 -4.96
C ALA A 222 -8.21 10.60 -5.26
N ALA A 223 -6.88 10.66 -5.15
CA ALA A 223 -6.09 11.87 -5.35
C ALA A 223 -4.78 11.53 -6.07
N PRO A 224 -4.09 12.51 -6.69
CA PRO A 224 -2.78 12.30 -7.28
C PRO A 224 -1.73 11.84 -6.25
N ALA A 225 -0.63 11.28 -6.74
CA ALA A 225 0.46 10.78 -5.90
C ALA A 225 0.91 11.81 -4.85
N GLY A 226 0.91 11.40 -3.58
CA GLY A 226 1.38 12.21 -2.45
C GLY A 226 0.50 13.39 -2.04
N ALA A 227 -0.72 13.50 -2.58
CA ALA A 227 -1.64 14.60 -2.26
C ALA A 227 -2.24 14.47 -0.86
N ILE A 228 -2.51 13.24 -0.41
CA ILE A 228 -3.08 12.92 0.90
C ILE A 228 -2.03 12.30 1.81
N GLY A 229 -1.32 11.27 1.32
CA GLY A 229 -0.35 10.49 2.08
C GLY A 229 -0.98 9.66 3.20
N GLN A 230 -0.14 8.97 3.97
CA GLN A 230 -0.60 8.23 5.15
C GLN A 230 -0.83 9.20 6.32
N GLN A 231 -2.06 9.26 6.77
CA GLN A 231 -2.44 10.09 7.91
C GLN A 231 -2.59 9.22 9.17
N PRO A 232 -1.88 9.53 10.27
CA PRO A 232 -1.90 8.70 11.48
C PRO A 232 -3.19 8.83 12.29
N ARG A 233 -4.03 9.82 11.99
CA ARG A 233 -5.26 10.13 12.73
C ARG A 233 -6.37 10.54 11.76
N GLU A 234 -7.61 10.27 12.14
CA GLU A 234 -8.80 10.51 11.32
C GLU A 234 -9.08 12.01 11.07
N ASP A 235 -8.79 12.87 12.05
CA ASP A 235 -8.91 14.32 11.88
C ASP A 235 -7.90 14.84 10.85
N LEU A 236 -6.66 14.36 10.88
CA LEU A 236 -5.64 14.71 9.88
C LEU A 236 -5.99 14.18 8.50
N LEU A 237 -6.61 12.99 8.42
CA LEU A 237 -7.11 12.46 7.17
C LEU A 237 -8.18 13.36 6.59
N ARG A 238 -9.15 13.79 7.41
CA ARG A 238 -10.21 14.71 6.99
C ARG A 238 -9.63 16.04 6.48
N ASP A 239 -8.71 16.64 7.22
CA ASP A 239 -8.05 17.90 6.84
C ASP A 239 -7.30 17.77 5.50
N ALA A 240 -6.63 16.62 5.26
CA ALA A 240 -5.93 16.36 4.01
C ALA A 240 -6.92 16.20 2.84
N LEU A 241 -8.04 15.50 3.04
CA LEU A 241 -9.10 15.36 2.05
C LEU A 241 -9.78 16.72 1.74
N GLU A 242 -10.06 17.55 2.75
CA GLU A 242 -10.61 18.90 2.57
C GLU A 242 -9.66 19.78 1.75
N LYS A 243 -8.35 19.68 2.01
CA LYS A 243 -7.33 20.42 1.26
C LYS A 243 -7.25 19.97 -0.21
N ALA A 244 -7.31 18.67 -0.46
CA ALA A 244 -7.34 18.12 -1.82
C ALA A 244 -8.64 18.50 -2.56
N SER A 245 -9.77 18.46 -1.88
CA SER A 245 -11.07 18.92 -2.39
C SER A 245 -11.02 20.41 -2.77
N ALA A 246 -10.54 21.27 -1.87
CA ALA A 246 -10.39 22.69 -2.12
C ALA A 246 -9.41 22.98 -3.29
N GLY A 247 -8.41 22.12 -3.48
CA GLY A 247 -7.48 22.18 -4.61
C GLY A 247 -8.07 21.64 -5.93
N GLY A 248 -9.28 21.08 -5.93
CA GLY A 248 -9.89 20.47 -7.11
C GLY A 248 -9.20 19.18 -7.59
N ILE A 249 -8.43 18.54 -6.71
CA ILE A 249 -7.65 17.32 -7.02
C ILE A 249 -8.16 16.08 -6.26
N LEU A 250 -9.42 16.08 -5.85
CA LEU A 250 -10.06 14.96 -5.18
C LEU A 250 -11.30 14.50 -5.95
N VAL A 251 -11.36 13.21 -6.23
CA VAL A 251 -12.57 12.57 -6.75
C VAL A 251 -13.03 11.48 -5.78
N ALA A 252 -14.32 11.15 -5.79
CA ALA A 252 -14.85 10.11 -4.92
C ALA A 252 -16.02 9.36 -5.55
N ALA A 253 -16.29 8.19 -4.99
CA ALA A 253 -17.47 7.39 -5.23
C ALA A 253 -17.82 6.59 -3.96
N ALA A 254 -19.07 6.21 -3.78
CA ALA A 254 -19.48 5.24 -2.79
C ALA A 254 -19.62 3.86 -3.44
N MET A 255 -19.14 2.81 -2.79
CA MET A 255 -19.16 1.44 -3.30
C MET A 255 -19.78 0.48 -2.29
N PRO A 256 -20.71 -0.39 -2.70
CA PRO A 256 -21.26 -1.40 -1.80
C PRO A 256 -20.20 -2.43 -1.38
N LEU A 257 -20.37 -3.01 -0.19
CA LEU A 257 -19.59 -4.16 0.24
C LEU A 257 -19.99 -5.41 -0.55
N ALA A 258 -18.99 -6.19 -0.96
CA ALA A 258 -19.12 -7.55 -1.45
C ALA A 258 -18.39 -8.50 -0.50
N GLY A 259 -19.03 -9.58 -0.11
CA GLY A 259 -18.50 -10.53 0.87
C GLY A 259 -18.88 -10.16 2.32
N THR A 260 -18.62 -11.06 3.23
CA THR A 260 -18.86 -10.94 4.69
C THR A 260 -17.63 -11.43 5.45
#